data_95fefc42b020ec0021d1e6489f8c2643
#
_entry.id   95fefc42b020ec0021d1e6489f8c2643
#
_cell.length_a   1.000
_cell.length_b   1.000
_cell.length_c   1.000
_cell.angle_alpha   90.00
_cell.angle_beta   90.00
_cell.angle_gamma   90.00
#
_symmetry.space_group_name_H-M   'P 1'
#
loop_
_entity.id
_entity.type
_entity.pdbx_description
1 polymer ?
#
loop_
_entity_poly.entity_id
_entity_poly.type
_entity_poly.pdbx_seq_one_letter_code
_entity_poly.pdbx_strand_id
1 'polypeptide(L)'
;MKSSKLRAGAVLACTLALTACGGGDDGQLAIGGSFSGVTKTGLVLTNNGGSDYAVVPTTSGVGNWFFPNLVETDSKYNVEVKSKPDNVETCQVIAPTGRAVFATNRVDVACTFKKHDLGGSVANLKGELVLVNGADKVTIPAGATSFAMAKVPQDGVYGIAILTQPAGQTCTIANASGTMGAAAINNVAVTCTP
;
A
#
# COMPACT_ATOMS: atom_id res chain seq x y z
N MET A 1 -5.50 81.94 44.66
CA MET A 1 -4.24 81.27 44.32
C MET A 1 -4.45 79.81 44.17
N LYS A 2 -3.94 79.19 43.12
CA LYS A 2 -3.86 77.80 42.71
C LYS A 2 -4.92 77.37 41.70
N SER A 3 -4.51 77.46 40.50
CA SER A 3 -5.02 76.92 39.29
C SER A 3 -4.98 75.36 39.31
N SER A 4 -6.06 74.72 39.00
CA SER A 4 -6.14 73.28 38.75
C SER A 4 -6.37 73.08 37.27
N LYS A 5 -5.42 72.40 36.60
CA LYS A 5 -5.44 72.12 35.16
C LYS A 5 -6.26 70.86 34.90
N LEU A 6 -7.33 71.00 34.16
CA LEU A 6 -8.05 69.85 33.57
C LEU A 6 -7.16 69.21 32.52
N ARG A 7 -6.86 67.94 32.69
CA ARG A 7 -6.28 67.09 31.66
C ARG A 7 -7.42 66.40 30.88
N ALA A 8 -7.58 66.80 29.66
CA ALA A 8 -8.44 66.11 28.71
C ALA A 8 -7.82 64.73 28.37
N GLY A 9 -8.46 63.67 28.78
CA GLY A 9 -8.13 62.30 28.34
C GLY A 9 -8.71 62.06 26.97
N ALA A 10 -7.87 61.90 25.96
CA ALA A 10 -8.28 61.43 24.66
C ALA A 10 -8.60 59.91 24.76
N VAL A 11 -9.86 59.58 24.63
CA VAL A 11 -10.31 58.18 24.46
C VAL A 11 -10.05 57.78 23.01
N LEU A 12 -8.99 57.01 22.80
CA LEU A 12 -8.66 56.40 21.52
C LEU A 12 -9.59 55.21 21.33
N ALA A 13 -10.66 55.39 20.57
CA ALA A 13 -11.55 54.29 20.14
C ALA A 13 -10.79 53.45 19.10
N CYS A 14 -10.20 52.34 19.53
CA CYS A 14 -9.75 51.27 18.61
C CYS A 14 -10.96 50.61 17.97
N THR A 15 -11.32 51.04 16.77
CA THR A 15 -12.18 50.29 15.88
C THR A 15 -11.40 49.06 15.39
N LEU A 16 -11.66 47.92 16.01
CA LEU A 16 -11.27 46.63 15.48
C LEU A 16 -12.04 46.41 14.17
N ALA A 17 -11.42 46.78 13.07
CA ALA A 17 -11.83 46.30 11.76
C ALA A 17 -11.59 44.78 11.76
N LEU A 18 -12.61 43.99 12.00
CA LEU A 18 -12.64 42.60 11.59
C LEU A 18 -12.54 42.59 10.07
N THR A 19 -11.33 42.53 9.57
CA THR A 19 -11.10 42.03 8.23
C THR A 19 -11.53 40.57 8.26
N ALA A 20 -12.80 40.32 7.92
CA ALA A 20 -13.24 39.01 7.48
C ALA A 20 -12.29 38.64 6.36
N CYS A 21 -11.35 37.75 6.63
CA CYS A 21 -10.59 37.06 5.63
C CYS A 21 -11.61 36.16 4.92
N GLY A 22 -12.40 36.77 4.04
CA GLY A 22 -13.11 36.07 3.00
C GLY A 22 -12.04 35.55 2.06
N GLY A 23 -11.44 34.38 2.43
CA GLY A 23 -10.80 33.55 1.45
C GLY A 23 -11.88 33.26 0.42
N GLY A 24 -11.78 33.88 -0.74
CA GLY A 24 -12.57 33.48 -1.87
C GLY A 24 -12.21 32.03 -2.14
N ASP A 25 -13.05 31.11 -1.69
CA ASP A 25 -13.11 29.80 -2.30
C ASP A 25 -13.53 30.08 -3.74
N ASP A 26 -12.57 29.98 -4.65
CA ASP A 26 -12.81 30.16 -6.10
C ASP A 26 -13.75 29.05 -6.65
N GLY A 27 -14.53 28.44 -5.78
CA GLY A 27 -15.44 27.36 -6.12
C GLY A 27 -14.76 26.09 -6.62
N GLN A 28 -13.46 25.93 -6.34
CA GLN A 28 -12.67 24.77 -6.76
C GLN A 28 -12.37 23.82 -5.59
N LEU A 29 -12.47 22.54 -5.83
CA LEU A 29 -12.39 21.48 -4.82
C LEU A 29 -11.36 20.41 -5.20
N ALA A 30 -10.63 19.89 -4.20
CA ALA A 30 -9.70 18.78 -4.39
C ALA A 30 -10.45 17.44 -4.42
N ILE A 31 -10.02 16.55 -5.31
CA ILE A 31 -10.43 15.15 -5.37
C ILE A 31 -9.23 14.28 -5.01
N GLY A 32 -9.40 13.35 -4.08
CA GLY A 32 -8.36 12.45 -3.62
C GLY A 32 -8.87 11.33 -2.73
N GLY A 33 -7.96 10.62 -2.11
CA GLY A 33 -8.27 9.49 -1.22
C GLY A 33 -7.02 8.79 -0.72
N SER A 34 -7.18 7.55 -0.32
CA SER A 34 -6.09 6.68 0.09
C SER A 34 -5.72 5.67 -1.01
N PHE A 35 -4.54 5.07 -0.88
CA PHE A 35 -4.18 3.89 -1.66
C PHE A 35 -3.58 2.81 -0.77
N SER A 36 -3.72 1.56 -1.21
CA SER A 36 -3.08 0.38 -0.62
C SER A 36 -2.51 -0.55 -1.69
N GLY A 37 -1.45 -1.29 -1.36
CA GLY A 37 -0.80 -2.22 -2.28
C GLY A 37 0.07 -1.56 -3.36
N VAL A 38 0.61 -0.35 -3.11
CA VAL A 38 1.43 0.40 -4.09
C VAL A 38 2.83 0.63 -3.54
N THR A 39 3.74 -0.32 -3.77
CA THR A 39 5.14 -0.29 -3.34
C THR A 39 6.11 0.14 -4.44
N LYS A 40 5.64 0.16 -5.71
CA LYS A 40 6.42 0.56 -6.89
C LYS A 40 5.68 1.62 -7.70
N THR A 41 6.43 2.36 -8.50
CA THR A 41 5.88 3.30 -9.49
C THR A 41 5.06 2.58 -10.55
N GLY A 42 4.17 3.31 -11.22
CA GLY A 42 3.36 2.78 -12.32
C GLY A 42 1.85 2.88 -12.09
N LEU A 43 1.39 3.20 -10.86
CA LEU A 43 -0.02 3.55 -10.66
C LEU A 43 -0.26 4.95 -11.20
N VAL A 44 -1.11 5.04 -12.22
CA VAL A 44 -1.56 6.30 -12.80
C VAL A 44 -3.08 6.37 -12.74
N LEU A 45 -3.59 7.45 -12.19
CA LEU A 45 -5.01 7.74 -12.06
C LEU A 45 -5.41 8.87 -13.02
N THR A 46 -6.66 8.84 -13.49
CA THR A 46 -7.27 9.93 -14.27
C THR A 46 -8.61 10.31 -13.65
N ASN A 47 -9.01 11.57 -13.83
CA ASN A 47 -10.35 12.05 -13.50
C ASN A 47 -11.07 12.44 -14.79
N ASN A 48 -12.23 11.84 -15.08
CA ASN A 48 -13.03 12.07 -16.29
C ASN A 48 -12.21 11.92 -17.60
N GLY A 49 -11.22 11.02 -17.63
CA GLY A 49 -10.30 10.83 -18.77
C GLY A 49 -9.37 12.03 -19.03
N GLY A 50 -9.25 12.95 -18.08
CA GLY A 50 -8.38 14.14 -18.17
C GLY A 50 -6.91 13.84 -17.87
N SER A 51 -6.21 14.83 -17.30
CA SER A 51 -4.78 14.74 -17.03
C SER A 51 -4.41 13.56 -16.13
N ASP A 52 -3.32 12.90 -16.48
CA ASP A 52 -2.76 11.78 -15.73
C ASP A 52 -2.14 12.25 -14.41
N TYR A 53 -2.35 11.49 -13.36
CA TYR A 53 -1.71 11.67 -12.06
C TYR A 53 -0.96 10.38 -11.67
N ALA A 54 0.35 10.45 -11.59
CA ALA A 54 1.18 9.35 -11.14
C ALA A 54 1.24 9.33 -9.60
N VAL A 55 0.71 8.27 -9.00
CA VAL A 55 0.75 8.08 -7.55
C VAL A 55 2.17 7.74 -7.11
N VAL A 56 2.67 8.47 -6.11
CA VAL A 56 3.99 8.19 -5.50
C VAL A 56 3.87 6.99 -4.57
N PRO A 57 4.60 5.90 -4.82
CA PRO A 57 4.55 4.71 -3.98
C PRO A 57 5.21 4.95 -2.62
N THR A 58 4.87 4.11 -1.65
CA THR A 58 5.51 4.09 -0.33
C THR A 58 6.09 2.71 -0.03
N THR A 59 7.04 2.63 0.88
CA THR A 59 7.62 1.33 1.31
C THR A 59 6.59 0.43 1.99
N SER A 60 5.62 1.01 2.68
CA SER A 60 4.51 0.28 3.30
C SER A 60 3.41 -0.09 2.31
N GLY A 61 3.43 0.48 1.11
CA GLY A 61 2.39 0.29 0.10
C GLY A 61 1.08 1.01 0.39
N VAL A 62 1.02 1.87 1.42
CA VAL A 62 -0.18 2.64 1.79
C VAL A 62 0.12 4.12 1.88
N GLY A 63 -0.83 4.95 1.51
CA GLY A 63 -0.67 6.41 1.55
C GLY A 63 -1.92 7.14 1.08
N ASN A 64 -1.79 8.45 0.93
CA ASN A 64 -2.85 9.32 0.40
C ASN A 64 -2.42 9.92 -0.93
N TRP A 65 -3.40 10.32 -1.71
CA TRP A 65 -3.20 10.95 -2.99
C TRP A 65 -4.27 12.02 -3.25
N PHE A 66 -3.93 13.02 -4.06
CA PHE A 66 -4.84 14.05 -4.51
C PHE A 66 -4.47 14.46 -5.93
N PHE A 67 -5.47 14.70 -6.77
CA PHE A 67 -5.21 15.32 -8.06
C PHE A 67 -4.68 16.75 -7.85
N PRO A 68 -3.63 17.14 -8.60
CA PRO A 68 -3.10 18.50 -8.53
C PRO A 68 -4.08 19.55 -9.10
N ASN A 69 -4.93 19.13 -10.04
CA ASN A 69 -5.93 19.98 -10.64
C ASN A 69 -7.23 19.90 -9.83
N LEU A 70 -7.67 21.05 -9.34
CA LEU A 70 -8.93 21.18 -8.65
C LEU A 70 -10.08 21.07 -9.65
N VAL A 71 -11.26 20.74 -9.17
CA VAL A 71 -12.50 20.66 -9.94
C VAL A 71 -13.48 21.71 -9.44
N GLU A 72 -14.35 22.20 -10.32
CA GLU A 72 -15.38 23.17 -9.95
C GLU A 72 -16.38 22.57 -8.97
N THR A 73 -16.90 23.40 -8.06
CA THR A 73 -17.99 23.02 -7.16
C THR A 73 -19.18 22.47 -7.96
N ASP A 74 -19.79 21.42 -7.46
CA ASP A 74 -20.92 20.71 -8.05
C ASP A 74 -20.62 19.98 -9.38
N SER A 75 -19.35 19.97 -9.83
CA SER A 75 -18.95 19.17 -10.99
C SER A 75 -18.96 17.67 -10.67
N LYS A 76 -19.16 16.85 -11.67
CA LYS A 76 -19.03 15.39 -11.56
C LYS A 76 -17.57 14.99 -11.68
N TYR A 77 -17.18 13.98 -10.91
CA TYR A 77 -15.87 13.31 -11.07
C TYR A 77 -16.06 11.82 -11.32
N ASN A 78 -15.11 11.25 -12.06
CA ASN A 78 -14.96 9.80 -12.28
C ASN A 78 -13.48 9.46 -12.28
N VAL A 79 -13.02 8.79 -11.24
CA VAL A 79 -11.62 8.39 -11.06
C VAL A 79 -11.41 6.99 -11.60
N GLU A 80 -10.44 6.84 -12.49
CA GLU A 80 -10.09 5.58 -13.13
C GLU A 80 -8.61 5.27 -13.00
N VAL A 81 -8.28 3.98 -12.94
CA VAL A 81 -6.90 3.50 -13.03
C VAL A 81 -6.52 3.38 -14.50
N LYS A 82 -5.59 4.21 -14.96
CA LYS A 82 -5.04 4.17 -16.32
C LYS A 82 -3.94 3.12 -16.47
N SER A 83 -3.08 3.00 -15.48
CA SER A 83 -2.02 1.99 -15.41
C SER A 83 -1.75 1.57 -13.97
N LYS A 84 -1.10 0.43 -13.80
CA LYS A 84 -0.75 -0.16 -12.51
C LYS A 84 0.72 -0.58 -12.48
N PRO A 85 1.35 -0.71 -11.29
CA PRO A 85 2.71 -1.22 -11.14
C PRO A 85 2.86 -2.66 -11.67
N ASP A 86 4.07 -3.02 -12.10
CA ASP A 86 4.37 -4.35 -12.66
C ASP A 86 4.15 -5.51 -11.68
N ASN A 87 4.34 -5.26 -10.38
CA ASN A 87 4.15 -6.24 -9.32
C ASN A 87 2.70 -6.37 -8.86
N VAL A 88 1.78 -5.63 -9.48
CA VAL A 88 0.35 -5.59 -9.11
C VAL A 88 -0.48 -6.39 -10.11
N GLU A 89 -1.35 -7.27 -9.59
CA GLU A 89 -2.31 -8.04 -10.36
C GLU A 89 -3.52 -7.19 -10.78
N THR A 90 -4.15 -6.53 -9.82
CA THR A 90 -5.31 -5.67 -10.05
C THR A 90 -5.28 -4.44 -9.13
N CYS A 91 -5.85 -3.33 -9.60
CA CYS A 91 -6.20 -2.18 -8.76
C CYS A 91 -7.70 -1.89 -8.94
N GLN A 92 -8.39 -1.69 -7.84
CA GLN A 92 -9.80 -1.34 -7.79
C GLN A 92 -9.96 0.05 -7.18
N VAL A 93 -10.78 0.90 -7.81
CA VAL A 93 -11.16 2.20 -7.25
C VAL A 93 -12.47 2.04 -6.50
N ILE A 94 -12.48 2.44 -5.24
CA ILE A 94 -13.66 2.41 -4.36
C ILE A 94 -14.26 3.82 -4.35
N ALA A 95 -15.58 3.92 -4.53
CA ALA A 95 -16.30 5.19 -4.69
C ALA A 95 -15.72 6.08 -5.82
N PRO A 96 -15.54 5.54 -7.05
CA PRO A 96 -14.83 6.23 -8.14
C PRO A 96 -15.53 7.48 -8.63
N THR A 97 -16.85 7.60 -8.41
CA THR A 97 -17.69 8.66 -8.98
C THR A 97 -18.43 9.45 -7.91
N GLY A 98 -18.69 10.71 -8.20
CA GLY A 98 -19.49 11.58 -7.33
C GLY A 98 -19.65 12.99 -7.88
N ARG A 99 -20.13 13.89 -7.01
CA ARG A 99 -20.18 15.33 -7.23
C ARG A 99 -19.30 16.05 -6.22
N ALA A 100 -18.54 17.01 -6.68
CA ALA A 100 -17.64 17.81 -5.87
C ALA A 100 -18.40 18.93 -5.13
N VAL A 101 -19.09 18.58 -4.05
CA VAL A 101 -19.81 19.57 -3.21
C VAL A 101 -18.94 20.09 -2.06
N PHE A 102 -17.85 19.40 -1.75
CA PHE A 102 -16.75 19.76 -0.85
C PHE A 102 -15.51 18.96 -1.25
N ALA A 103 -14.33 19.35 -0.78
CA ALA A 103 -13.12 18.59 -1.03
C ALA A 103 -13.30 17.13 -0.55
N THR A 104 -13.04 16.17 -1.44
CA THR A 104 -13.21 14.75 -1.13
C THR A 104 -11.86 14.04 -0.99
N ASN A 105 -11.76 13.18 0.01
CA ASN A 105 -10.62 12.28 0.26
C ASN A 105 -11.09 10.82 0.41
N ARG A 106 -12.20 10.46 -0.22
CA ARG A 106 -12.86 9.16 -0.07
C ARG A 106 -12.75 8.25 -1.29
N VAL A 107 -11.97 8.64 -2.29
CA VAL A 107 -11.75 7.81 -3.46
C VAL A 107 -10.55 6.90 -3.17
N ASP A 108 -10.83 5.70 -2.66
CA ASP A 108 -9.77 4.78 -2.25
C ASP A 108 -9.36 3.88 -3.42
N VAL A 109 -8.05 3.61 -3.53
CA VAL A 109 -7.50 2.69 -4.53
C VAL A 109 -6.88 1.50 -3.81
N ALA A 110 -7.44 0.31 -4.03
CA ALA A 110 -6.94 -0.93 -3.47
C ALA A 110 -6.29 -1.78 -4.56
N CYS A 111 -4.97 -2.00 -4.43
CA CYS A 111 -4.20 -2.84 -5.34
C CYS A 111 -3.81 -4.16 -4.66
N THR A 112 -3.87 -5.26 -5.42
CA THR A 112 -3.44 -6.59 -4.98
C THR A 112 -2.18 -7.00 -5.73
N PHE A 113 -1.20 -7.56 -5.02
CA PHE A 113 0.04 -8.01 -5.63
C PHE A 113 -0.14 -9.29 -6.43
N LYS A 114 0.62 -9.44 -7.52
CA LYS A 114 0.85 -10.73 -8.15
C LYS A 114 1.46 -11.69 -7.14
N LYS A 115 1.05 -12.96 -7.17
CA LYS A 115 1.58 -13.99 -6.29
C LYS A 115 2.13 -15.15 -7.12
N HIS A 116 3.32 -15.63 -6.74
CA HIS A 116 4.02 -16.70 -7.42
C HIS A 116 4.19 -17.91 -6.52
N ASP A 117 4.29 -19.09 -7.15
CA ASP A 117 4.50 -20.34 -6.45
C ASP A 117 5.89 -20.37 -5.79
N LEU A 118 5.94 -20.93 -4.59
CA LEU A 118 7.15 -21.16 -3.82
C LEU A 118 7.19 -22.66 -3.45
N GLY A 119 8.25 -23.35 -3.83
CA GLY A 119 8.41 -24.76 -3.55
C GLY A 119 9.78 -25.29 -3.94
N GLY A 120 9.88 -26.61 -4.01
CA GLY A 120 11.14 -27.23 -4.35
C GLY A 120 11.15 -28.74 -4.25
N SER A 121 12.35 -29.30 -4.25
CA SER A 121 12.61 -30.74 -4.19
C SER A 121 12.88 -31.22 -2.77
N VAL A 122 12.61 -32.49 -2.53
CA VAL A 122 12.93 -33.21 -1.28
C VAL A 122 13.65 -34.49 -1.65
N ALA A 123 14.82 -34.73 -1.03
CA ALA A 123 15.60 -35.94 -1.25
C ALA A 123 15.75 -36.75 0.03
N ASN A 124 15.64 -38.09 -0.11
CA ASN A 124 15.91 -39.08 0.93
C ASN A 124 14.99 -39.00 2.18
N LEU A 125 13.80 -38.44 2.04
CA LEU A 125 12.84 -38.31 3.15
C LEU A 125 12.21 -39.68 3.47
N LYS A 126 12.42 -40.18 4.69
CA LYS A 126 11.88 -41.45 5.19
C LYS A 126 10.79 -41.29 6.23
N GLY A 127 10.70 -40.14 6.86
CA GLY A 127 9.68 -39.80 7.85
C GLY A 127 8.92 -38.51 7.49
N GLU A 128 8.03 -38.09 8.35
CA GLU A 128 7.29 -36.83 8.18
C GLU A 128 8.20 -35.62 8.48
N LEU A 129 8.19 -34.63 7.58
CA LEU A 129 8.91 -33.37 7.71
C LEU A 129 7.93 -32.22 7.74
N VAL A 130 8.14 -31.26 8.62
CA VAL A 130 7.29 -30.05 8.66
C VAL A 130 8.14 -28.82 8.35
N LEU A 131 7.74 -28.08 7.30
CA LEU A 131 8.33 -26.80 6.91
C LEU A 131 7.40 -25.63 7.24
N VAL A 132 8.01 -24.47 7.47
CA VAL A 132 7.29 -23.19 7.68
C VAL A 132 7.90 -22.09 6.83
N ASN A 133 7.05 -21.14 6.38
CA ASN A 133 7.44 -19.86 5.78
C ASN A 133 6.56 -18.76 6.41
N GLY A 134 7.10 -18.04 7.40
CA GLY A 134 6.29 -17.16 8.24
C GLY A 134 5.17 -17.92 8.95
N ALA A 135 3.91 -17.54 8.68
CA ALA A 135 2.73 -18.21 9.24
C ALA A 135 2.27 -19.43 8.44
N ASP A 136 2.79 -19.62 7.22
CA ASP A 136 2.45 -20.77 6.39
C ASP A 136 3.20 -22.01 6.87
N LYS A 137 2.48 -23.16 6.92
CA LYS A 137 2.99 -24.43 7.38
C LYS A 137 2.59 -25.54 6.44
N VAL A 138 3.55 -26.38 6.02
CA VAL A 138 3.29 -27.56 5.22
C VAL A 138 3.87 -28.79 5.88
N THR A 139 3.10 -29.88 5.90
CA THR A 139 3.54 -31.22 6.33
C THR A 139 3.83 -32.05 5.08
N ILE A 140 5.04 -32.58 5.01
CA ILE A 140 5.56 -33.35 3.88
C ILE A 140 5.64 -34.82 4.33
N PRO A 141 4.88 -35.73 3.69
CA PRO A 141 4.89 -37.13 4.06
C PRO A 141 6.17 -37.83 3.64
N ALA A 142 6.48 -38.94 4.29
CA ALA A 142 7.61 -39.80 3.95
C ALA A 142 7.57 -40.21 2.47
N GLY A 143 8.75 -40.19 1.83
CA GLY A 143 8.88 -40.56 0.40
C GLY A 143 8.49 -39.46 -0.59
N ALA A 144 8.00 -38.31 -0.13
CA ALA A 144 7.74 -37.20 -1.04
C ALA A 144 9.05 -36.68 -1.64
N THR A 145 8.98 -36.31 -2.93
CA THR A 145 10.12 -35.78 -3.71
C THR A 145 10.05 -34.28 -4.00
N SER A 146 8.93 -33.66 -3.65
CA SER A 146 8.70 -32.22 -3.83
C SER A 146 7.77 -31.67 -2.76
N PHE A 147 7.75 -30.35 -2.62
CA PHE A 147 6.82 -29.64 -1.75
C PHE A 147 6.41 -28.30 -2.38
N ALA A 148 5.28 -27.78 -1.94
CA ALA A 148 4.81 -26.44 -2.27
C ALA A 148 4.36 -25.72 -0.99
N MET A 149 4.74 -24.46 -0.88
CA MET A 149 4.27 -23.53 0.14
C MET A 149 3.13 -22.68 -0.41
N ALA A 150 2.50 -21.86 0.42
CA ALA A 150 1.58 -20.84 -0.05
C ALA A 150 2.30 -19.86 -0.98
N LYS A 151 1.56 -19.32 -1.97
CA LYS A 151 2.09 -18.35 -2.92
C LYS A 151 2.56 -17.09 -2.21
N VAL A 152 3.73 -16.58 -2.61
CA VAL A 152 4.33 -15.38 -2.06
C VAL A 152 4.09 -14.19 -3.00
N PRO A 153 3.72 -13.01 -2.49
CA PRO A 153 3.61 -11.80 -3.29
C PRO A 153 4.93 -11.47 -4.00
N GLN A 154 4.84 -10.99 -5.24
CA GLN A 154 6.01 -10.46 -5.96
C GLN A 154 6.66 -9.35 -5.14
N ASP A 155 7.99 -9.34 -5.08
CA ASP A 155 8.84 -8.51 -4.21
C ASP A 155 8.74 -8.82 -2.70
N GLY A 156 7.89 -9.77 -2.30
CA GLY A 156 7.83 -10.25 -0.93
C GLY A 156 9.02 -11.15 -0.60
N VAL A 157 9.47 -11.11 0.65
CA VAL A 157 10.51 -11.99 1.15
C VAL A 157 9.93 -13.35 1.53
N TYR A 158 10.73 -14.40 1.36
CA TYR A 158 10.43 -15.73 1.89
C TYR A 158 11.60 -16.25 2.71
N GLY A 159 11.30 -17.11 3.70
CA GLY A 159 12.28 -17.75 4.54
C GLY A 159 11.75 -19.09 5.05
N ILE A 160 12.10 -20.18 4.36
CA ILE A 160 11.65 -21.53 4.69
C ILE A 160 12.56 -22.12 5.80
N ALA A 161 11.94 -22.57 6.86
CA ALA A 161 12.63 -23.25 7.96
C ALA A 161 12.00 -24.62 8.25
N ILE A 162 12.80 -25.52 8.81
CA ILE A 162 12.30 -26.80 9.29
C ILE A 162 11.72 -26.59 10.69
N LEU A 163 10.44 -26.83 10.85
CA LEU A 163 9.77 -26.80 12.14
C LEU A 163 9.91 -28.13 12.88
N THR A 164 9.79 -29.25 12.15
CA THR A 164 9.91 -30.59 12.73
C THR A 164 10.73 -31.48 11.81
N GLN A 165 11.81 -32.04 12.34
CA GLN A 165 12.63 -33.03 11.64
C GLN A 165 11.96 -34.40 11.64
N PRO A 166 12.18 -35.22 10.59
CA PRO A 166 11.72 -36.59 10.59
C PRO A 166 12.44 -37.43 11.65
N ALA A 167 11.74 -38.40 12.20
CA ALA A 167 12.36 -39.29 13.20
C ALA A 167 13.55 -40.05 12.59
N GLY A 168 14.70 -39.99 13.28
CA GLY A 168 15.94 -40.67 12.88
C GLY A 168 16.64 -40.08 11.66
N GLN A 169 16.25 -38.86 11.22
CA GLN A 169 16.90 -38.16 10.12
C GLN A 169 17.15 -36.70 10.46
N THR A 170 18.18 -36.14 9.85
CA THR A 170 18.44 -34.69 9.85
C THR A 170 18.31 -34.15 8.42
N CYS A 171 17.43 -33.20 8.23
CA CYS A 171 17.24 -32.53 6.95
C CYS A 171 17.86 -31.13 6.96
N THR A 172 18.38 -30.70 5.83
CA THR A 172 18.90 -29.35 5.57
C THR A 172 18.19 -28.75 4.37
N ILE A 173 18.17 -27.42 4.28
CA ILE A 173 17.53 -26.69 3.18
C ILE A 173 18.57 -25.80 2.50
N ALA A 174 18.70 -25.94 1.19
CA ALA A 174 19.43 -25.00 0.34
C ALA A 174 18.45 -24.04 -0.32
N ASN A 175 18.87 -22.79 -0.61
CA ASN A 175 18.07 -21.71 -1.15
C ASN A 175 16.80 -21.41 -0.30
N ALA A 176 16.92 -21.54 1.00
CA ALA A 176 15.82 -21.44 1.96
C ALA A 176 15.18 -20.06 2.03
N SER A 177 15.88 -19.00 1.63
CA SER A 177 15.39 -17.62 1.75
C SER A 177 15.75 -16.76 0.54
N GLY A 178 14.97 -15.72 0.33
CA GLY A 178 15.18 -14.77 -0.75
C GLY A 178 14.00 -13.80 -0.93
N THR A 179 13.98 -13.13 -2.07
CA THR A 179 12.89 -12.26 -2.49
C THR A 179 12.20 -12.89 -3.69
N MET A 180 10.86 -12.92 -3.68
CA MET A 180 10.05 -13.43 -4.76
C MET A 180 10.17 -12.50 -5.98
N GLY A 181 10.66 -13.04 -7.09
CA GLY A 181 10.71 -12.32 -8.37
C GLY A 181 9.36 -12.33 -9.11
N ALA A 182 9.44 -12.10 -10.43
CA ALA A 182 8.27 -12.13 -11.32
C ALA A 182 7.90 -13.55 -11.82
N ALA A 183 8.52 -14.58 -11.25
CA ALA A 183 8.29 -15.99 -11.61
C ALA A 183 8.30 -16.88 -10.37
N ALA A 184 7.78 -18.10 -10.51
CA ALA A 184 7.80 -19.13 -9.46
C ALA A 184 9.23 -19.47 -9.04
N ILE A 185 9.41 -19.77 -7.75
CA ILE A 185 10.64 -20.30 -7.15
C ILE A 185 10.44 -21.77 -6.84
N ASN A 186 11.16 -22.64 -7.60
CA ASN A 186 11.09 -24.09 -7.49
C ASN A 186 12.46 -24.72 -7.18
N ASN A 187 13.46 -23.92 -6.85
CA ASN A 187 14.85 -24.34 -6.64
C ASN A 187 15.24 -24.49 -5.16
N VAL A 188 14.27 -24.44 -4.26
CA VAL A 188 14.51 -24.77 -2.85
C VAL A 188 14.74 -26.28 -2.76
N ALA A 189 15.86 -26.69 -2.14
CA ALA A 189 16.21 -28.11 -2.06
C ALA A 189 16.36 -28.56 -0.61
N VAL A 190 15.53 -29.51 -0.22
CA VAL A 190 15.61 -30.20 1.06
C VAL A 190 16.34 -31.51 0.87
N THR A 191 17.38 -31.78 1.69
CA THR A 191 18.12 -33.04 1.68
C THR A 191 18.14 -33.62 3.09
N CYS A 192 17.72 -34.87 3.25
CA CYS A 192 17.69 -35.57 4.51
C CYS A 192 18.75 -36.67 4.56
N THR A 193 19.42 -36.81 5.68
CA THR A 193 20.41 -37.86 5.99
C THR A 193 20.01 -38.60 7.26
N PRO A 194 20.47 -39.86 7.46
CA PRO A 194 20.26 -40.60 8.70
C PRO A 194 20.82 -39.89 9.93
#